data_56cbd2c2cea0ca9f94ddcf63eea8b10f
#
_entry.id   56cbd2c2cea0ca9f94ddcf63eea8b10f
#
_cell.length_a   1.000
_cell.length_b   1.000
_cell.length_c   1.000
_cell.angle_alpha   90.00
_cell.angle_beta   90.00
_cell.angle_gamma   90.00
#
_symmetry.space_group_name_H-M   'P 1'
#
loop_
_entity.id
_entity.type
_entity.pdbx_description
1 polymer ?
#
loop_
_entity_poly.entity_id
_entity_poly.type
_entity_poly.pdbx_seq_one_letter_code
_entity_poly.pdbx_strand_id
1 'polypeptide(L)'
;MQKKYPNDETVRYYLMRALQNEDPQENFDEILTLGEQLLESSNMEFRMGAIRGLCFTYLHNGNRAKALAYADMMPPPEDLHRHVLEGDALVEHCQNYFWHICGKMSFYMTTLLDCKASGYTHGEKHAMLHTMYEIFHMIFPNSDFGYWNDRLAKLCFFMARESAVLGAFEQSLEELEKMLKHVEDYEECSEISHSSLLVNRIEVDKNTIAKSSEETLGHTFVRYLNREEHIFVSIKNDFRYINIMDRLASL
;
A
#
# COMPACT_ATOMS: atom_id res chain seq x y z
N MET A 1 32.69 29.44 7.93
CA MET A 1 33.10 28.29 7.11
C MET A 1 32.79 28.54 5.62
N GLN A 2 31.58 28.98 5.25
CA GLN A 2 31.16 29.27 3.87
C GLN A 2 32.07 30.28 3.11
N LYS A 3 32.56 31.32 3.77
CA LYS A 3 33.51 32.27 3.16
C LYS A 3 34.81 31.62 2.67
N LYS A 4 35.18 30.47 3.20
CA LYS A 4 36.40 29.73 2.83
C LYS A 4 36.16 28.69 1.72
N TYR A 5 34.91 28.20 1.60
CA TYR A 5 34.48 27.17 0.64
C TYR A 5 33.11 27.51 0.04
N PRO A 6 32.99 28.58 -0.74
CA PRO A 6 31.69 29.10 -1.20
C PRO A 6 30.95 28.13 -2.17
N ASN A 7 31.68 27.22 -2.82
CA ASN A 7 31.12 26.28 -3.81
C ASN A 7 30.99 24.84 -3.31
N ASP A 8 31.27 24.60 -2.03
CA ASP A 8 31.15 23.23 -1.46
C ASP A 8 29.70 22.95 -1.01
N GLU A 9 29.02 22.07 -1.73
CA GLU A 9 27.64 21.70 -1.45
C GLU A 9 27.50 21.04 -0.07
N THR A 10 28.51 20.29 0.37
CA THR A 10 28.51 19.66 1.70
C THR A 10 28.50 20.71 2.81
N VAL A 11 29.34 21.75 2.64
CA VAL A 11 29.38 22.87 3.60
C VAL A 11 28.04 23.61 3.63
N ARG A 12 27.44 23.88 2.46
CA ARG A 12 26.12 24.53 2.36
C ARG A 12 25.04 23.69 3.05
N TYR A 13 25.02 22.38 2.80
CA TYR A 13 24.03 21.49 3.39
C TYR A 13 24.09 21.46 4.91
N TYR A 14 25.28 21.28 5.47
CA TYR A 14 25.43 21.26 6.93
C TYR A 14 25.23 22.64 7.57
N LEU A 15 25.57 23.72 6.88
CA LEU A 15 25.28 25.09 7.35
C LEU A 15 23.77 25.32 7.39
N MET A 16 23.05 25.00 6.31
CA MET A 16 21.59 25.11 6.29
C MET A 16 20.94 24.36 7.45
N ARG A 17 21.39 23.11 7.72
CA ARG A 17 20.87 22.32 8.84
C ARG A 17 21.21 22.92 10.19
N ALA A 18 22.41 23.48 10.36
CA ALA A 18 22.80 24.13 11.60
C ALA A 18 21.92 25.36 11.88
N LEU A 19 21.69 26.20 10.90
CA LEU A 19 20.82 27.38 10.99
C LEU A 19 19.37 27.01 11.32
N GLN A 20 18.85 25.91 10.74
CA GLN A 20 17.52 25.39 11.05
C GLN A 20 17.40 24.90 12.49
N ASN A 21 18.44 24.28 13.03
CA ASN A 21 18.46 23.79 14.42
C ASN A 21 18.66 24.91 15.45
N GLU A 22 19.31 26.00 15.07
CA GLU A 22 19.56 27.16 15.93
C GLU A 22 18.29 27.99 16.09
N ASP A 23 17.85 28.65 15.05
CA ASP A 23 16.58 29.38 14.99
C ASP A 23 16.12 29.51 13.50
N PRO A 24 15.11 28.75 13.06
CA PRO A 24 14.66 28.80 11.69
C PRO A 24 13.94 30.09 11.32
N GLN A 25 13.48 30.90 12.29
CA GLN A 25 12.83 32.18 12.03
C GLN A 25 13.85 33.31 11.88
N GLU A 26 14.83 33.39 12.77
CA GLU A 26 15.91 34.38 12.66
C GLU A 26 16.78 34.15 11.43
N ASN A 27 17.04 32.90 11.09
CA ASN A 27 17.92 32.53 9.97
C ASN A 27 17.16 32.28 8.65
N PHE A 28 15.89 32.71 8.56
CA PHE A 28 14.98 32.37 7.47
C PHE A 28 15.58 32.63 6.08
N ASP A 29 16.03 33.83 5.80
CA ASP A 29 16.53 34.24 4.47
C ASP A 29 17.81 33.49 4.07
N GLU A 30 18.69 33.22 5.04
CA GLU A 30 19.93 32.48 4.77
C GLU A 30 19.62 30.98 4.50
N ILE A 31 18.70 30.38 5.25
CA ILE A 31 18.23 29.01 5.01
C ILE A 31 17.60 28.89 3.63
N LEU A 32 16.77 29.86 3.20
CA LEU A 32 16.17 29.85 1.86
C LEU A 32 17.25 29.92 0.77
N THR A 33 18.20 30.82 0.90
CA THR A 33 19.28 31.01 -0.09
C THR A 33 20.11 29.72 -0.24
N LEU A 34 20.47 29.08 0.86
CA LEU A 34 21.22 27.82 0.87
C LEU A 34 20.40 26.65 0.31
N GLY A 35 19.12 26.57 0.72
CA GLY A 35 18.21 25.52 0.27
C GLY A 35 17.94 25.58 -1.24
N GLU A 36 17.64 26.76 -1.77
CA GLU A 36 17.42 26.97 -3.22
C GLU A 36 18.65 26.57 -4.04
N GLN A 37 19.86 26.92 -3.59
CA GLN A 37 21.09 26.48 -4.23
C GLN A 37 21.27 24.95 -4.19
N LEU A 38 20.87 24.29 -3.10
CA LEU A 38 20.99 22.85 -2.95
C LEU A 38 19.92 22.06 -3.76
N LEU A 39 18.82 22.68 -4.16
CA LEU A 39 17.85 22.06 -5.07
C LEU A 39 18.46 21.73 -6.44
N GLU A 40 19.47 22.52 -6.88
CA GLU A 40 20.19 22.30 -8.14
C GLU A 40 21.33 21.28 -8.01
N SER A 41 21.56 20.73 -6.82
CA SER A 41 22.62 19.75 -6.58
C SER A 41 22.43 18.48 -7.41
N SER A 42 23.53 17.95 -7.96
CA SER A 42 23.54 16.63 -8.58
C SER A 42 23.41 15.50 -7.54
N ASN A 43 23.75 15.79 -6.27
CA ASN A 43 23.59 14.84 -5.16
C ASN A 43 22.16 14.78 -4.69
N MET A 44 21.51 13.61 -4.89
CA MET A 44 20.12 13.37 -4.50
C MET A 44 19.88 13.61 -3.01
N GLU A 45 20.81 13.21 -2.13
CA GLU A 45 20.68 13.39 -0.68
C GLU A 45 20.60 14.87 -0.31
N PHE A 46 21.43 15.71 -0.94
CA PHE A 46 21.41 17.15 -0.69
C PHE A 46 20.13 17.80 -1.20
N ARG A 47 19.66 17.40 -2.40
CA ARG A 47 18.36 17.87 -2.91
C ARG A 47 17.21 17.52 -1.99
N MET A 48 17.10 16.24 -1.59
CA MET A 48 16.03 15.80 -0.68
C MET A 48 16.12 16.51 0.67
N GLY A 49 17.33 16.68 1.20
CA GLY A 49 17.58 17.43 2.41
C GLY A 49 17.18 18.91 2.30
N ALA A 50 17.42 19.53 1.14
CA ALA A 50 16.99 20.91 0.86
C ALA A 50 15.46 21.01 0.78
N ILE A 51 14.79 20.11 0.05
CA ILE A 51 13.32 20.07 -0.03
C ILE A 51 12.71 19.97 1.38
N ARG A 52 13.19 19.03 2.18
CA ARG A 52 12.74 18.86 3.57
C ARG A 52 13.00 20.13 4.39
N GLY A 53 14.20 20.67 4.28
CA GLY A 53 14.60 21.87 5.00
C GLY A 53 13.71 23.06 4.67
N LEU A 54 13.52 23.35 3.38
CA LEU A 54 12.67 24.43 2.92
C LEU A 54 11.21 24.26 3.33
N CYS A 55 10.67 23.03 3.25
CA CYS A 55 9.33 22.74 3.71
C CYS A 55 9.14 23.12 5.19
N PHE A 56 10.01 22.65 6.08
CA PHE A 56 9.92 22.96 7.52
C PHE A 56 10.19 24.45 7.81
N THR A 57 11.12 25.09 7.12
CA THR A 57 11.41 26.51 7.31
C THR A 57 10.19 27.38 6.95
N TYR A 58 9.52 27.09 5.84
CA TYR A 58 8.28 27.78 5.51
C TYR A 58 7.13 27.47 6.47
N LEU A 59 7.06 26.24 6.96
CA LEU A 59 6.05 25.84 7.94
C LEU A 59 6.23 26.60 9.25
N HIS A 60 7.47 26.69 9.78
CA HIS A 60 7.79 27.47 10.99
C HIS A 60 7.52 28.97 10.84
N ASN A 61 7.67 29.49 9.61
CA ASN A 61 7.35 30.88 9.31
C ASN A 61 5.87 31.12 8.97
N GLY A 62 4.99 30.13 9.18
CA GLY A 62 3.54 30.23 8.97
C GLY A 62 3.10 30.18 7.50
N ASN A 63 4.03 30.03 6.56
CA ASN A 63 3.69 29.97 5.11
C ASN A 63 3.39 28.54 4.65
N ARG A 64 2.21 28.04 5.04
CA ARG A 64 1.78 26.67 4.69
C ARG A 64 1.68 26.44 3.18
N ALA A 65 1.29 27.44 2.40
CA ALA A 65 1.15 27.27 0.96
C ALA A 65 2.49 26.93 0.28
N LYS A 66 3.56 27.61 0.69
CA LYS A 66 4.91 27.29 0.20
C LYS A 66 5.45 25.98 0.80
N ALA A 67 5.18 25.70 2.07
CA ALA A 67 5.55 24.42 2.68
C ALA A 67 4.92 23.26 1.92
N LEU A 68 3.64 23.36 1.54
CA LEU A 68 2.94 22.35 0.76
C LEU A 68 3.58 22.16 -0.63
N ALA A 69 3.95 23.24 -1.32
CA ALA A 69 4.62 23.13 -2.60
C ALA A 69 5.95 22.35 -2.52
N TYR A 70 6.73 22.53 -1.43
CA TYR A 70 7.93 21.72 -1.22
C TYR A 70 7.61 20.27 -0.78
N ALA A 71 6.52 20.06 -0.03
CA ALA A 71 6.07 18.70 0.30
C ALA A 71 5.72 17.90 -0.96
N ASP A 72 5.06 18.53 -1.95
CA ASP A 72 4.74 17.94 -3.26
C ASP A 72 6.00 17.53 -4.07
N MET A 73 7.13 18.17 -3.82
CA MET A 73 8.40 17.86 -4.49
C MET A 73 9.11 16.64 -3.87
N MET A 74 8.72 16.20 -2.67
CA MET A 74 9.40 15.12 -1.97
C MET A 74 9.04 13.77 -2.58
N PRO A 75 10.04 12.99 -3.07
CA PRO A 75 9.76 11.67 -3.60
C PRO A 75 9.49 10.65 -2.48
N PRO A 76 8.65 9.62 -2.74
CA PRO A 76 8.50 8.51 -1.80
C PRO A 76 9.87 7.87 -1.44
N PRO A 77 10.03 7.33 -0.23
CA PRO A 77 9.00 7.03 0.77
C PRO A 77 8.70 8.15 1.77
N GLU A 78 9.34 9.30 1.66
CA GLU A 78 9.09 10.40 2.58
C GLU A 78 7.77 11.11 2.27
N ASP A 79 7.06 11.49 3.34
CA ASP A 79 5.80 12.21 3.28
C ASP A 79 5.87 13.44 4.20
N LEU A 80 6.01 14.59 3.59
CA LEU A 80 6.02 15.87 4.32
C LEU A 80 4.62 16.45 4.52
N HIS A 81 3.61 15.99 3.76
CA HIS A 81 2.24 16.48 3.85
C HIS A 81 1.67 16.38 5.26
N ARG A 82 1.97 15.29 5.98
CA ARG A 82 1.56 15.06 7.37
C ARG A 82 1.97 16.17 8.36
N HIS A 83 2.95 16.99 8.00
CA HIS A 83 3.43 18.11 8.82
C HIS A 83 2.83 19.45 8.41
N VAL A 84 2.33 19.53 7.18
CA VAL A 84 1.84 20.78 6.56
C VAL A 84 0.32 20.86 6.56
N LEU A 85 -0.35 19.72 6.33
CA LEU A 85 -1.81 19.64 6.32
C LEU A 85 -2.39 19.74 7.73
N GLU A 86 -3.63 20.23 7.82
CA GLU A 86 -4.40 20.33 9.06
C GLU A 86 -5.86 19.96 8.85
N GLY A 87 -6.55 19.68 9.98
CA GLY A 87 -7.99 19.41 9.96
C GLY A 87 -8.38 18.25 9.07
N ASP A 88 -9.45 18.42 8.31
CA ASP A 88 -9.99 17.36 7.44
C ASP A 88 -9.04 16.95 6.33
N ALA A 89 -8.28 17.88 5.76
CA ALA A 89 -7.28 17.58 4.73
C ALA A 89 -6.15 16.66 5.24
N LEU A 90 -5.72 16.83 6.49
CA LEU A 90 -4.75 15.93 7.11
C LEU A 90 -5.34 14.53 7.32
N VAL A 91 -6.58 14.44 7.80
CA VAL A 91 -7.24 13.15 8.02
C VAL A 91 -7.39 12.39 6.70
N GLU A 92 -7.89 13.05 5.66
CA GLU A 92 -8.04 12.47 4.33
C GLU A 92 -6.68 12.01 3.77
N HIS A 93 -5.64 12.84 3.87
CA HIS A 93 -4.29 12.49 3.44
C HIS A 93 -3.77 11.25 4.18
N CYS A 94 -3.90 11.19 5.49
CA CYS A 94 -3.46 10.04 6.29
C CYS A 94 -4.22 8.77 5.93
N GLN A 95 -5.52 8.83 5.73
CA GLN A 95 -6.34 7.68 5.33
C GLN A 95 -5.98 7.19 3.93
N ASN A 96 -5.78 8.10 2.96
CA ASN A 96 -5.30 7.74 1.62
C ASN A 96 -3.92 7.08 1.67
N TYR A 97 -3.01 7.59 2.49
CA TYR A 97 -1.69 7.00 2.65
C TYR A 97 -1.76 5.60 3.29
N PHE A 98 -2.61 5.44 4.31
CA PHE A 98 -2.87 4.14 4.92
C PHE A 98 -3.45 3.13 3.92
N TRP A 99 -4.41 3.55 3.08
CA TRP A 99 -4.96 2.75 1.99
C TRP A 99 -3.86 2.26 1.03
N HIS A 100 -2.95 3.14 0.64
CA HIS A 100 -1.82 2.78 -0.21
C HIS A 100 -0.84 1.82 0.47
N ILE A 101 -0.61 1.97 1.77
CA ILE A 101 0.23 1.03 2.54
C ILE A 101 -0.39 -0.37 2.52
N CYS A 102 -1.70 -0.51 2.73
CA CYS A 102 -2.38 -1.81 2.64
C CYS A 102 -2.16 -2.47 1.27
N GLY A 103 -2.27 -1.71 0.19
CA GLY A 103 -1.99 -2.20 -1.16
C GLY A 103 -0.55 -2.65 -1.36
N LYS A 104 0.42 -1.86 -0.90
CA LYS A 104 1.84 -2.20 -0.97
C LYS A 104 2.18 -3.42 -0.12
N MET A 105 1.63 -3.51 1.08
CA MET A 105 1.84 -4.64 1.99
C MET A 105 1.40 -5.94 1.34
N SER A 106 0.20 -5.97 0.74
CA SER A 106 -0.30 -7.13 -0.02
C SER A 106 0.62 -7.49 -1.19
N PHE A 107 1.09 -6.50 -1.95
CA PHE A 107 1.99 -6.70 -3.09
C PHE A 107 3.34 -7.30 -2.67
N TYR A 108 4.00 -6.72 -1.66
CA TYR A 108 5.30 -7.22 -1.21
C TYR A 108 5.22 -8.61 -0.59
N MET A 109 4.13 -8.93 0.10
CA MET A 109 3.92 -10.26 0.63
C MET A 109 3.80 -11.30 -0.49
N THR A 110 2.97 -11.05 -1.53
CA THR A 110 2.86 -11.98 -2.67
C THR A 110 4.20 -12.12 -3.40
N THR A 111 4.96 -11.04 -3.58
CA THR A 111 6.31 -11.09 -4.14
C THR A 111 7.24 -11.96 -3.30
N LEU A 112 7.17 -11.86 -1.98
CA LEU A 112 7.99 -12.65 -1.05
C LEU A 112 7.66 -14.15 -1.13
N LEU A 113 6.36 -14.49 -1.27
CA LEU A 113 5.90 -15.87 -1.41
C LEU A 113 6.36 -16.51 -2.73
N ASP A 114 6.41 -15.73 -3.81
CA ASP A 114 6.86 -16.18 -5.13
C ASP A 114 8.39 -16.24 -5.25
N CYS A 115 9.12 -15.65 -4.30
CA CYS A 115 10.58 -15.62 -4.32
C CYS A 115 11.16 -17.01 -4.02
N LYS A 116 11.65 -17.70 -5.05
CA LYS A 116 12.26 -19.04 -4.92
C LYS A 116 13.47 -19.05 -3.98
N ALA A 117 14.18 -17.94 -3.85
CA ALA A 117 15.34 -17.80 -2.97
C ALA A 117 14.97 -17.71 -1.48
N SER A 118 13.70 -17.51 -1.14
CA SER A 118 13.26 -17.38 0.26
C SER A 118 13.41 -18.69 1.06
N GLY A 119 13.32 -19.85 0.38
CA GLY A 119 13.38 -21.16 1.02
C GLY A 119 12.18 -21.50 1.91
N TYR A 120 11.11 -20.70 1.91
CA TYR A 120 9.94 -20.96 2.74
C TYR A 120 9.24 -22.26 2.37
N THR A 121 8.92 -23.04 3.40
CA THR A 121 8.07 -24.21 3.30
C THR A 121 6.62 -23.83 3.00
N HIS A 122 5.82 -24.77 2.50
CA HIS A 122 4.38 -24.57 2.27
C HIS A 122 3.63 -24.16 3.54
N GLY A 123 3.99 -24.74 4.70
CA GLY A 123 3.40 -24.36 5.98
C GLY A 123 3.73 -22.92 6.40
N GLU A 124 4.97 -22.47 6.19
CA GLU A 124 5.36 -21.06 6.47
C GLU A 124 4.65 -20.09 5.52
N LYS A 125 4.53 -20.45 4.23
CA LYS A 125 3.78 -19.64 3.26
C LYS A 125 2.30 -19.51 3.65
N HIS A 126 1.67 -20.62 4.03
CA HIS A 126 0.30 -20.62 4.53
C HIS A 126 0.14 -19.71 5.76
N ALA A 127 1.04 -19.82 6.74
CA ALA A 127 1.01 -18.98 7.95
C ALA A 127 1.16 -17.49 7.63
N MET A 128 2.03 -17.13 6.67
CA MET A 128 2.20 -15.74 6.22
C MET A 128 0.92 -15.20 5.55
N LEU A 129 0.29 -16.00 4.68
CA LEU A 129 -0.98 -15.65 4.01
C LEU A 129 -2.11 -15.45 5.02
N HIS A 130 -2.22 -16.37 6.00
CA HIS A 130 -3.19 -16.27 7.08
C HIS A 130 -2.98 -15.00 7.92
N THR A 131 -1.74 -14.71 8.29
CA THR A 131 -1.41 -13.46 9.02
C THR A 131 -1.87 -12.23 8.25
N MET A 132 -1.65 -12.18 6.93
CA MET A 132 -2.11 -11.06 6.11
C MET A 132 -3.63 -10.97 6.06
N TYR A 133 -4.32 -12.11 5.94
CA TYR A 133 -5.78 -12.18 5.98
C TYR A 133 -6.32 -11.59 7.30
N GLU A 134 -5.75 -11.98 8.43
CA GLU A 134 -6.13 -11.45 9.75
C GLU A 134 -5.86 -9.95 9.90
N ILE A 135 -4.76 -9.42 9.32
CA ILE A 135 -4.49 -7.99 9.31
C ILE A 135 -5.62 -7.21 8.62
N PHE A 136 -6.13 -7.70 7.48
CA PHE A 136 -7.28 -7.07 6.82
C PHE A 136 -8.54 -7.12 7.71
N HIS A 137 -8.80 -8.22 8.40
CA HIS A 137 -9.92 -8.31 9.34
C HIS A 137 -9.78 -7.35 10.54
N MET A 138 -8.56 -7.11 11.01
CA MET A 138 -8.31 -6.10 12.06
C MET A 138 -8.51 -4.67 11.54
N ILE A 139 -8.16 -4.40 10.29
CA ILE A 139 -8.36 -3.09 9.67
C ILE A 139 -9.84 -2.83 9.39
N PHE A 140 -10.60 -3.85 8.97
CA PHE A 140 -12.01 -3.79 8.60
C PHE A 140 -12.86 -4.66 9.54
N PRO A 141 -13.09 -4.24 10.79
CA PRO A 141 -13.69 -5.10 11.82
C PRO A 141 -15.15 -5.51 11.53
N ASN A 142 -15.84 -4.75 10.68
CA ASN A 142 -17.22 -5.07 10.27
C ASN A 142 -17.28 -5.84 8.94
N SER A 143 -16.15 -6.31 8.44
CA SER A 143 -16.04 -7.05 7.18
C SER A 143 -16.52 -6.26 5.94
N ASP A 144 -16.56 -4.94 6.04
CA ASP A 144 -16.90 -4.03 4.95
C ASP A 144 -15.67 -3.76 4.05
N PHE A 145 -15.12 -4.83 3.51
CA PHE A 145 -13.85 -4.81 2.75
C PHE A 145 -13.94 -4.07 1.42
N GLY A 146 -15.13 -3.96 0.84
CA GLY A 146 -15.29 -3.33 -0.47
C GLY A 146 -14.36 -3.95 -1.52
N TYR A 147 -13.50 -3.14 -2.16
CA TYR A 147 -12.54 -3.63 -3.17
C TYR A 147 -11.44 -4.50 -2.62
N TRP A 148 -11.18 -4.46 -1.32
CA TRP A 148 -10.21 -5.37 -0.72
C TRP A 148 -10.64 -6.83 -0.81
N ASN A 149 -11.91 -7.09 -1.13
CA ASN A 149 -12.40 -8.44 -1.41
C ASN A 149 -11.62 -9.12 -2.55
N ASP A 150 -11.12 -8.38 -3.56
CA ASP A 150 -10.26 -8.95 -4.61
C ASP A 150 -8.94 -9.49 -4.04
N ARG A 151 -8.38 -8.79 -3.05
CA ARG A 151 -7.13 -9.16 -2.38
C ARG A 151 -7.35 -10.32 -1.42
N LEU A 152 -8.44 -10.27 -0.66
CA LEU A 152 -8.82 -11.35 0.26
C LEU A 152 -9.14 -12.64 -0.50
N ALA A 153 -9.83 -12.57 -1.64
CA ALA A 153 -10.04 -13.72 -2.50
C ALA A 153 -8.71 -14.34 -2.97
N LYS A 154 -7.74 -13.51 -3.37
CA LYS A 154 -6.39 -14.00 -3.75
C LYS A 154 -5.65 -14.64 -2.57
N LEU A 155 -5.73 -14.05 -1.37
CA LEU A 155 -5.14 -14.64 -0.17
C LEU A 155 -5.74 -16.02 0.13
N CYS A 156 -7.07 -16.13 0.09
CA CYS A 156 -7.77 -17.40 0.30
C CYS A 156 -7.40 -18.45 -0.76
N PHE A 157 -7.30 -18.05 -2.04
CA PHE A 157 -6.85 -18.94 -3.11
C PHE A 157 -5.44 -19.46 -2.85
N PHE A 158 -4.50 -18.59 -2.47
CA PHE A 158 -3.13 -19.02 -2.18
C PHE A 158 -3.05 -19.88 -0.91
N MET A 159 -3.84 -19.59 0.14
CA MET A 159 -3.94 -20.46 1.31
C MET A 159 -4.45 -21.84 0.92
N ALA A 160 -5.53 -21.92 0.15
CA ALA A 160 -6.10 -23.18 -0.34
C ALA A 160 -5.09 -24.01 -1.14
N ARG A 161 -4.28 -23.35 -1.96
CA ARG A 161 -3.19 -23.95 -2.72
C ARG A 161 -2.15 -24.58 -1.78
N GLU A 162 -1.67 -23.83 -0.81
CA GLU A 162 -0.68 -24.32 0.15
C GLU A 162 -1.26 -25.47 1.01
N SER A 163 -2.51 -25.38 1.44
CA SER A 163 -3.22 -26.43 2.17
C SER A 163 -3.36 -27.72 1.33
N ALA A 164 -3.70 -27.59 0.04
CA ALA A 164 -3.79 -28.74 -0.88
C ALA A 164 -2.44 -29.45 -1.05
N VAL A 165 -1.34 -28.69 -1.19
CA VAL A 165 0.02 -29.24 -1.29
C VAL A 165 0.43 -29.96 -0.01
N LEU A 166 -0.02 -29.47 1.17
CA LEU A 166 0.22 -30.11 2.48
C LEU A 166 -0.67 -31.33 2.72
N GLY A 167 -1.64 -31.63 1.85
CA GLY A 167 -2.60 -32.70 2.02
C GLY A 167 -3.74 -32.36 2.99
N ALA A 168 -3.86 -31.10 3.40
CA ALA A 168 -4.94 -30.61 4.28
C ALA A 168 -6.19 -30.26 3.43
N PHE A 169 -6.81 -31.28 2.83
CA PHE A 169 -7.83 -31.13 1.79
C PHE A 169 -9.12 -30.45 2.30
N GLU A 170 -9.55 -30.78 3.52
CA GLU A 170 -10.73 -30.13 4.11
C GLU A 170 -10.48 -28.63 4.31
N GLN A 171 -9.32 -28.25 4.85
CA GLN A 171 -8.92 -26.85 5.01
C GLN A 171 -8.83 -26.13 3.66
N SER A 172 -8.30 -26.82 2.63
CA SER A 172 -8.24 -26.25 1.27
C SER A 172 -9.63 -25.93 0.72
N LEU A 173 -10.62 -26.81 0.93
CA LEU A 173 -12.01 -26.55 0.52
C LEU A 173 -12.63 -25.37 1.29
N GLU A 174 -12.43 -25.28 2.61
CA GLU A 174 -12.91 -24.15 3.41
C GLU A 174 -12.31 -22.81 2.94
N GLU A 175 -11.05 -22.81 2.57
CA GLU A 175 -10.36 -21.62 2.06
C GLU A 175 -10.87 -21.23 0.67
N LEU A 176 -11.20 -22.20 -0.21
CA LEU A 176 -11.84 -21.94 -1.50
C LEU A 176 -13.28 -21.41 -1.34
N GLU A 177 -14.02 -21.86 -0.34
CA GLU A 177 -15.34 -21.31 -0.03
C GLU A 177 -15.25 -19.85 0.45
N LYS A 178 -14.25 -19.51 1.29
CA LYS A 178 -13.97 -18.12 1.66
C LYS A 178 -13.59 -17.29 0.44
N MET A 179 -12.76 -17.84 -0.44
CA MET A 179 -12.41 -17.19 -1.70
C MET A 179 -13.65 -16.85 -2.52
N LEU A 180 -14.54 -17.84 -2.72
CA LEU A 180 -15.79 -17.63 -3.45
C LEU A 180 -16.63 -16.51 -2.83
N LYS A 181 -16.78 -16.52 -1.50
CA LYS A 181 -17.52 -15.47 -0.79
C LYS A 181 -16.95 -14.08 -1.05
N HIS A 182 -15.64 -13.93 -0.99
CA HIS A 182 -14.99 -12.64 -1.29
C HIS A 182 -15.15 -12.24 -2.76
N VAL A 183 -15.18 -13.20 -3.70
CA VAL A 183 -15.44 -12.91 -5.12
C VAL A 183 -16.87 -12.38 -5.29
N GLU A 184 -17.85 -13.04 -4.69
CA GLU A 184 -19.26 -12.61 -4.72
C GLU A 184 -19.45 -11.22 -4.12
N ASP A 185 -18.90 -10.99 -2.93
CA ASP A 185 -18.94 -9.68 -2.27
C ASP A 185 -18.27 -8.58 -3.10
N TYR A 186 -17.23 -8.91 -3.86
CA TYR A 186 -16.59 -7.98 -4.79
C TYR A 186 -17.48 -7.64 -5.98
N GLU A 187 -18.12 -8.66 -6.60
CA GLU A 187 -18.97 -8.45 -7.78
C GLU A 187 -20.27 -7.69 -7.43
N GLU A 188 -20.83 -7.95 -6.25
CA GLU A 188 -22.01 -7.24 -5.74
C GLU A 188 -21.72 -5.80 -5.30
N CYS A 189 -20.46 -5.46 -5.06
CA CYS A 189 -20.07 -4.16 -4.52
C CYS A 189 -20.22 -3.05 -5.56
N SER A 190 -21.06 -2.05 -5.31
CA SER A 190 -21.30 -0.92 -6.23
C SER A 190 -20.68 0.40 -5.74
N GLU A 191 -20.83 0.73 -4.46
CA GLU A 191 -20.27 1.92 -3.83
C GLU A 191 -19.67 1.54 -2.48
N ILE A 192 -18.54 2.16 -2.11
CA ILE A 192 -17.82 1.75 -0.92
C ILE A 192 -17.66 2.92 0.04
N SER A 193 -18.29 2.77 1.17
CA SER A 193 -17.90 3.44 2.40
C SER A 193 -17.44 2.40 3.41
N HIS A 194 -16.33 2.64 4.06
CA HIS A 194 -15.81 1.77 5.11
C HIS A 194 -16.18 2.33 6.48
N SER A 195 -16.54 1.45 7.42
CA SER A 195 -16.80 1.84 8.81
C SER A 195 -15.52 2.03 9.62
N SER A 196 -14.41 1.44 9.18
CA SER A 196 -13.12 1.57 9.84
C SER A 196 -12.63 3.01 9.87
N LEU A 197 -12.36 3.55 11.06
CA LEU A 197 -11.83 4.91 11.24
C LEU A 197 -10.49 5.16 10.54
N LEU A 198 -9.80 4.10 10.15
CA LEU A 198 -8.55 4.20 9.38
C LEU A 198 -8.76 4.61 7.93
N VAL A 199 -9.97 4.39 7.38
CA VAL A 199 -10.25 4.57 5.94
C VAL A 199 -11.70 5.04 5.66
N ASN A 200 -12.45 5.47 6.66
CA ASN A 200 -13.89 5.79 6.52
C ASN A 200 -14.21 7.05 5.69
N ARG A 201 -13.21 7.80 5.30
CA ARG A 201 -13.35 8.95 4.39
C ARG A 201 -12.88 8.64 2.97
N ILE A 202 -12.41 7.42 2.73
CA ILE A 202 -12.01 6.99 1.39
C ILE A 202 -13.26 6.54 0.65
N GLU A 203 -13.58 7.26 -0.41
CA GLU A 203 -14.60 6.86 -1.37
C GLU A 203 -13.90 6.31 -2.61
N VAL A 204 -14.18 5.06 -2.94
CA VAL A 204 -13.57 4.41 -4.10
C VAL A 204 -14.66 3.94 -5.05
N ASP A 205 -14.67 4.44 -6.26
CA ASP A 205 -15.55 3.99 -7.32
C ASP A 205 -14.98 2.75 -8.03
N LYS A 206 -15.73 1.66 -8.06
CA LYS A 206 -15.40 0.42 -8.78
C LYS A 206 -14.99 0.68 -10.22
N ASN A 207 -15.71 1.57 -10.91
CA ASN A 207 -15.44 1.92 -12.29
C ASN A 207 -14.08 2.58 -12.52
N THR A 208 -13.49 3.17 -11.48
CA THR A 208 -12.16 3.79 -11.54
C THR A 208 -11.04 2.76 -11.43
N ILE A 209 -11.27 1.67 -10.68
CA ILE A 209 -10.28 0.61 -10.40
C ILE A 209 -10.38 -0.53 -11.40
N ALA A 210 -11.60 -0.93 -11.79
CA ALA A 210 -11.86 -2.12 -12.60
C ALA A 210 -11.63 -1.93 -14.11
N LYS A 211 -11.25 -0.74 -14.58
CA LYS A 211 -11.09 -0.43 -16.02
C LYS A 211 -9.95 -1.17 -16.75
N SER A 212 -9.25 -2.08 -16.09
CA SER A 212 -8.14 -2.81 -16.72
C SER A 212 -8.52 -4.17 -17.32
N SER A 213 -9.75 -4.66 -17.12
CA SER A 213 -10.20 -5.97 -17.63
C SER A 213 -11.71 -5.97 -17.88
N GLU A 214 -12.14 -6.47 -19.04
CA GLU A 214 -13.55 -6.78 -19.33
C GLU A 214 -14.01 -8.08 -18.62
N GLU A 215 -13.08 -8.83 -18.03
CA GLU A 215 -13.30 -10.11 -17.38
C GLU A 215 -13.70 -9.90 -15.90
N THR A 216 -14.74 -10.60 -15.44
CA THR A 216 -15.15 -10.62 -14.05
C THR A 216 -14.07 -11.26 -13.15
N LEU A 217 -14.11 -10.95 -11.86
CA LEU A 217 -13.22 -11.57 -10.89
C LEU A 217 -13.49 -13.09 -10.79
N GLY A 218 -14.76 -13.49 -10.90
CA GLY A 218 -15.17 -14.91 -10.98
C GLY A 218 -14.46 -15.66 -12.10
N HIS A 219 -14.53 -15.18 -13.33
CA HIS A 219 -13.83 -15.78 -14.46
C HIS A 219 -12.30 -15.82 -14.28
N THR A 220 -11.72 -14.78 -13.66
CA THR A 220 -10.29 -14.77 -13.33
C THR A 220 -9.91 -15.93 -12.41
N PHE A 221 -10.71 -16.23 -11.38
CA PHE A 221 -10.46 -17.36 -10.48
C PHE A 221 -10.73 -18.72 -11.11
N VAL A 222 -11.73 -18.85 -11.98
CA VAL A 222 -11.91 -20.07 -12.80
C VAL A 222 -10.63 -20.38 -13.57
N ARG A 223 -10.03 -19.37 -14.20
CA ARG A 223 -8.78 -19.53 -14.94
C ARG A 223 -7.60 -19.90 -14.03
N TYR A 224 -7.50 -19.35 -12.83
CA TYR A 224 -6.46 -19.71 -11.86
C TYR A 224 -6.60 -21.16 -11.39
N LEU A 225 -7.81 -21.60 -11.02
CA LEU A 225 -8.08 -22.97 -10.59
C LEU A 225 -7.79 -23.98 -11.71
N ASN A 226 -8.19 -23.69 -12.94
CA ASN A 226 -7.88 -24.53 -14.11
C ASN A 226 -6.37 -24.62 -14.36
N ARG A 227 -5.64 -23.52 -14.26
CA ARG A 227 -4.17 -23.52 -14.45
C ARG A 227 -3.45 -24.34 -13.40
N GLU A 228 -3.97 -24.36 -12.18
CA GLU A 228 -3.38 -25.07 -11.04
C GLU A 228 -4.15 -26.38 -10.70
N GLU A 229 -4.93 -26.93 -11.63
CA GLU A 229 -5.73 -28.15 -11.46
C GLU A 229 -4.91 -29.33 -10.90
N HIS A 230 -3.65 -29.43 -11.27
CA HIS A 230 -2.74 -30.48 -10.80
C HIS A 230 -2.51 -30.42 -9.27
N ILE A 231 -2.64 -29.26 -8.63
CA ILE A 231 -2.54 -29.08 -7.17
C ILE A 231 -3.83 -29.54 -6.51
N PHE A 232 -4.98 -29.25 -7.12
CA PHE A 232 -6.32 -29.54 -6.58
C PHE A 232 -6.86 -30.90 -6.99
N VAL A 233 -6.02 -31.77 -7.60
CA VAL A 233 -6.45 -33.07 -8.15
C VAL A 233 -7.18 -33.94 -7.13
N SER A 234 -6.81 -33.89 -5.85
CA SER A 234 -7.41 -34.69 -4.78
C SER A 234 -8.81 -34.21 -4.36
N ILE A 235 -9.15 -32.96 -4.64
CA ILE A 235 -10.44 -32.36 -4.24
C ILE A 235 -11.32 -31.96 -5.43
N LYS A 236 -10.81 -32.03 -6.66
CA LYS A 236 -11.56 -31.55 -7.83
C LYS A 236 -12.87 -32.29 -8.12
N ASN A 237 -13.02 -33.51 -7.59
CA ASN A 237 -14.27 -34.30 -7.70
C ASN A 237 -15.17 -34.15 -6.47
N ASP A 238 -14.76 -33.38 -5.46
CA ASP A 238 -15.60 -33.03 -4.32
C ASP A 238 -16.75 -32.12 -4.77
N PHE A 239 -17.95 -32.35 -4.25
CA PHE A 239 -19.13 -31.56 -4.64
C PHE A 239 -18.99 -30.06 -4.30
N ARG A 240 -18.25 -29.74 -3.22
CA ARG A 240 -17.98 -28.36 -2.81
C ARG A 240 -17.09 -27.66 -3.85
N TYR A 241 -16.03 -28.33 -4.30
CA TYR A 241 -15.16 -27.80 -5.36
C TYR A 241 -15.93 -27.56 -6.66
N ILE A 242 -16.75 -28.53 -7.08
CA ILE A 242 -17.59 -28.39 -8.29
C ILE A 242 -18.55 -27.22 -8.14
N ASN A 243 -19.23 -27.10 -7.00
CA ASN A 243 -20.12 -25.97 -6.74
C ASN A 243 -19.41 -24.62 -6.75
N ILE A 244 -18.17 -24.55 -6.22
CA ILE A 244 -17.35 -23.34 -6.28
C ILE A 244 -17.06 -22.94 -7.73
N MET A 245 -16.64 -23.91 -8.54
CA MET A 245 -16.34 -23.68 -9.97
C MET A 245 -17.57 -23.20 -10.74
N ASP A 246 -18.73 -23.82 -10.53
CA ASP A 246 -19.99 -23.46 -11.20
C ASP A 246 -20.43 -22.03 -10.80
N ARG A 247 -20.35 -21.70 -9.52
CA ARG A 247 -20.70 -20.36 -9.02
C ARG A 247 -19.76 -19.28 -9.57
N LEU A 248 -18.45 -19.51 -9.55
CA LEU A 248 -17.47 -18.59 -10.11
C LEU A 248 -17.70 -18.35 -11.61
N ALA A 249 -18.07 -19.39 -12.36
CA ALA A 249 -18.33 -19.30 -13.79
C ALA A 249 -19.65 -18.57 -14.11
N SER A 250 -20.55 -18.43 -13.15
CA SER A 250 -21.83 -17.74 -13.29
C SER A 250 -21.79 -16.26 -12.95
N LEU A 251 -20.70 -15.78 -12.34
CA LEU A 251 -20.47 -14.37 -12.00
C LEU A 251 -19.90 -13.59 -13.20
#